data_59316cd3b909930acdd8f1fa8d492b27
#
_entry.id   59316cd3b909930acdd8f1fa8d492b27
#
_cell.length_a   1.000
_cell.length_b   1.000
_cell.length_c   1.000
_cell.angle_alpha   90.00
_cell.angle_beta   90.00
_cell.angle_gamma   90.00
#
_symmetry.space_group_name_H-M   'P 1'
#
loop_
_entity.id
_entity.type
_entity.pdbx_description
1 polymer ?
#
loop_
_entity_poly.entity_id
_entity_poly.type
_entity_poly.pdbx_seq_one_letter_code
_entity_poly.pdbx_strand_id
1 'polypeptide(L)'
;SHDIYSAPEGGVPHGSGGIPIVPERPKVNRLKLFAMLLGILGFVIWAVLPELPDAVDPEGQHFGLDKQGRLALGLFVLAAIWWVFEVVPIGVTAITIGVVQAIFQIRDARTAFTDFMDPSVWFIIGALTIGTAFAKSGLTNRIAYRMLALVGERVSMIYFGSFVMTAGLTLVMAHSAVAPAVFPLLAVIHSIYSEDGRPTRFGRGLFIGMAFTAGAGSIITLFGAARGAVAIGFYRDLVGREITFFELTYYMLPVGIVMIVLLWLYILVAFPPEKKVIPGLKVRAKRLHESLGPLRWREWLTLSITFVAVLTMSLRSVVPLLGAIDKSAIILT
;
A
#
# COMPACT_ATOMS: atom_id res chain seq x y z
N SER A 1 35.07 17.62 48.37
CA SER A 1 35.33 18.82 47.57
C SER A 1 35.75 18.46 46.17
N HIS A 2 34.83 18.76 45.29
CA HIS A 2 35.00 19.37 43.98
C HIS A 2 36.04 18.79 43.00
N ASP A 3 35.61 18.11 42.00
CA ASP A 3 35.57 18.58 40.58
C ASP A 3 35.22 17.41 39.64
N ILE A 4 33.98 17.36 39.24
CA ILE A 4 33.54 16.52 38.13
C ILE A 4 32.77 17.44 37.18
N TYR A 5 33.46 18.13 36.29
CA TYR A 5 32.96 18.69 35.03
C TYR A 5 34.14 19.46 34.36
N SER A 6 35.02 18.72 33.70
CA SER A 6 35.87 19.28 32.65
C SER A 6 35.48 18.64 31.33
N ALA A 7 34.70 19.37 30.53
CA ALA A 7 34.48 19.05 29.12
C ALA A 7 35.81 19.20 28.36
N PRO A 8 36.14 18.33 27.42
CA PRO A 8 37.30 18.56 26.55
C PRO A 8 36.94 19.66 25.55
N GLU A 9 37.67 20.77 25.65
CA GLU A 9 37.73 21.77 24.57
C GLU A 9 38.39 21.15 23.34
N GLY A 10 37.57 20.54 22.48
CA GLY A 10 37.92 20.16 21.12
C GLY A 10 37.74 21.34 20.21
N GLY A 11 38.81 22.06 19.91
CA GLY A 11 38.81 23.18 18.96
C GLY A 11 38.21 22.79 17.65
N VAL A 12 37.22 23.59 17.20
CA VAL A 12 36.68 23.56 15.83
C VAL A 12 37.81 23.92 14.87
N PRO A 13 38.23 23.07 13.94
CA PRO A 13 39.16 23.47 12.92
C PRO A 13 38.46 24.46 11.99
N HIS A 14 38.88 25.72 12.04
CA HIS A 14 38.64 26.69 10.99
C HIS A 14 39.36 26.24 9.71
N GLY A 15 38.75 25.32 8.96
CA GLY A 15 39.15 24.95 7.61
C GLY A 15 38.44 25.84 6.62
N SER A 16 39.14 26.85 6.18
CA SER A 16 38.81 27.67 5.02
C SER A 16 38.55 26.82 3.78
N GLY A 17 37.50 27.11 3.05
CA GLY A 17 37.28 26.59 1.71
C GLY A 17 36.08 25.68 1.59
N GLY A 18 34.92 26.06 2.12
CA GLY A 18 33.64 25.48 1.72
C GLY A 18 33.41 25.78 0.24
N ILE A 19 33.67 24.79 -0.62
CA ILE A 19 33.21 24.83 -2.00
C ILE A 19 31.69 25.05 -1.90
N PRO A 20 31.13 26.14 -2.49
CA PRO A 20 29.67 26.30 -2.50
C PRO A 20 29.12 25.07 -3.22
N ILE A 21 28.32 24.26 -2.50
CA ILE A 21 27.52 23.21 -3.10
C ILE A 21 26.53 23.94 -4.02
N VAL A 22 26.94 24.20 -5.25
CA VAL A 22 26.04 24.64 -6.29
C VAL A 22 25.09 23.48 -6.49
N PRO A 23 23.78 23.64 -6.21
CA PRO A 23 22.82 22.58 -6.43
C PRO A 23 22.94 22.20 -7.90
N GLU A 24 23.37 20.97 -8.18
CA GLU A 24 23.39 20.45 -9.54
C GLU A 24 21.99 20.66 -10.12
N ARG A 25 21.91 21.38 -11.21
CA ARG A 25 20.63 21.55 -11.92
C ARG A 25 20.10 20.16 -12.22
N PRO A 26 18.86 19.82 -11.81
CA PRO A 26 18.32 18.50 -12.03
C PRO A 26 18.42 18.17 -13.52
N LYS A 27 19.18 17.14 -13.86
CA LYS A 27 19.30 16.67 -15.25
C LYS A 27 17.90 16.28 -15.70
N VAL A 28 17.37 16.98 -16.68
CA VAL A 28 16.03 16.69 -17.24
C VAL A 28 16.08 15.26 -17.77
N ASN A 29 15.28 14.39 -17.15
CA ASN A 29 15.16 13.01 -17.61
C ASN A 29 14.40 13.00 -18.95
N ARG A 30 15.13 12.74 -20.04
CA ARG A 30 14.58 12.75 -21.41
C ARG A 30 13.39 11.81 -21.58
N LEU A 31 13.39 10.67 -20.86
CA LEU A 31 12.29 9.73 -20.87
C LEU A 31 11.02 10.34 -20.25
N LYS A 32 11.16 11.03 -19.10
CA LYS A 32 10.03 11.71 -18.46
C LYS A 32 9.47 12.85 -19.32
N LEU A 33 10.35 13.62 -19.96
CA LEU A 33 9.93 14.66 -20.89
C LEU A 33 9.19 14.08 -22.11
N PHE A 34 9.71 13.00 -22.68
CA PHE A 34 9.05 12.30 -23.79
C PHE A 34 7.67 11.77 -23.38
N ALA A 35 7.58 11.11 -22.22
CA ALA A 35 6.31 10.60 -21.70
C ALA A 35 5.32 11.72 -21.37
N MET A 36 5.80 12.88 -20.89
CA MET A 36 4.97 14.07 -20.67
C MET A 36 4.33 14.53 -21.97
N LEU A 37 5.14 14.70 -23.01
CA LEU A 37 4.65 15.11 -24.33
C LEU A 37 3.73 14.07 -24.97
N LEU A 38 4.05 12.79 -24.80
CA LEU A 38 3.23 11.69 -25.30
C LEU A 38 1.83 11.66 -24.65
N GLY A 39 1.75 11.90 -23.33
CA GLY A 39 0.48 12.02 -22.61
C GLY A 39 -0.35 13.20 -23.12
N ILE A 40 0.27 14.37 -23.26
CA ILE A 40 -0.39 15.58 -23.81
C ILE A 40 -0.87 15.31 -25.25
N LEU A 41 -0.02 14.74 -26.09
CA LEU A 41 -0.37 14.38 -27.46
C LEU A 41 -1.56 13.40 -27.52
N GLY A 42 -1.56 12.39 -26.63
CA GLY A 42 -2.67 11.45 -26.51
C GLY A 42 -3.97 12.16 -26.16
N PHE A 43 -3.97 13.10 -25.22
CA PHE A 43 -5.13 13.94 -24.89
C PHE A 43 -5.60 14.77 -26.10
N VAL A 44 -4.67 15.44 -26.78
CA VAL A 44 -4.99 16.28 -27.94
C VAL A 44 -5.57 15.47 -29.10
N ILE A 45 -5.04 14.28 -29.37
CA ILE A 45 -5.58 13.39 -30.39
C ILE A 45 -7.05 13.08 -30.11
N TRP A 46 -7.39 12.67 -28.89
CA TRP A 46 -8.77 12.40 -28.51
C TRP A 46 -9.68 13.63 -28.54
N ALA A 47 -9.14 14.81 -28.20
CA ALA A 47 -9.87 16.08 -28.23
C ALA A 47 -10.26 16.52 -29.66
N VAL A 48 -9.41 16.19 -30.66
CA VAL A 48 -9.60 16.60 -32.05
C VAL A 48 -10.25 15.50 -32.91
N LEU A 49 -10.34 14.27 -32.38
CA LEU A 49 -10.92 13.14 -33.11
C LEU A 49 -12.37 13.47 -33.54
N PRO A 50 -12.78 13.18 -34.79
CA PRO A 50 -14.17 13.32 -35.21
C PRO A 50 -15.09 12.38 -34.44
N GLU A 51 -16.39 12.59 -34.56
CA GLU A 51 -17.36 11.69 -33.93
C GLU A 51 -17.18 10.26 -34.45
N LEU A 52 -17.05 9.35 -33.48
CA LEU A 52 -16.93 7.92 -33.79
C LEU A 52 -18.33 7.34 -34.05
N PRO A 53 -18.44 6.32 -34.89
CA PRO A 53 -19.72 5.64 -35.07
C PRO A 53 -20.19 5.04 -33.73
N ASP A 54 -21.51 5.06 -33.53
CA ASP A 54 -22.13 4.51 -32.34
C ASP A 54 -21.76 3.05 -32.13
N ALA A 55 -21.40 2.70 -30.90
CA ALA A 55 -21.29 1.31 -30.50
C ALA A 55 -22.72 0.73 -30.34
N VAL A 56 -22.94 -0.47 -30.85
CA VAL A 56 -24.23 -1.17 -30.71
C VAL A 56 -24.02 -2.35 -29.77
N ASP A 57 -24.81 -2.43 -28.70
CA ASP A 57 -24.78 -3.56 -27.81
C ASP A 57 -25.51 -4.80 -28.38
N PRO A 58 -25.40 -5.98 -27.73
CA PRO A 58 -26.09 -7.19 -28.19
C PRO A 58 -27.63 -7.07 -28.19
N GLU A 59 -28.17 -6.08 -27.49
CA GLU A 59 -29.60 -5.80 -27.38
C GLU A 59 -30.09 -4.76 -28.43
N GLY A 60 -29.15 -4.25 -29.26
CA GLY A 60 -29.43 -3.31 -30.35
C GLY A 60 -29.51 -1.85 -29.90
N GLN A 61 -29.06 -1.51 -28.69
CA GLN A 61 -29.00 -0.12 -28.24
C GLN A 61 -27.75 0.57 -28.78
N HIS A 62 -27.89 1.81 -29.20
CA HIS A 62 -26.81 2.64 -29.72
C HIS A 62 -26.21 3.49 -28.65
N PHE A 63 -24.89 3.41 -28.46
CA PHE A 63 -24.10 4.20 -27.54
C PHE A 63 -23.14 5.10 -28.31
N GLY A 64 -23.50 6.37 -28.47
CA GLY A 64 -22.63 7.38 -29.06
C GLY A 64 -21.56 7.88 -28.06
N LEU A 65 -20.33 8.02 -28.52
CA LEU A 65 -19.28 8.66 -27.75
C LEU A 65 -19.30 10.17 -28.04
N ASP A 66 -19.91 10.92 -27.15
CA ASP A 66 -20.00 12.37 -27.22
C ASP A 66 -18.63 13.06 -27.07
N LYS A 67 -18.60 14.38 -27.25
CA LYS A 67 -17.38 15.18 -27.10
C LYS A 67 -16.77 15.05 -25.69
N GLN A 68 -17.60 15.02 -24.66
CA GLN A 68 -17.15 14.92 -23.26
C GLN A 68 -16.54 13.53 -22.98
N GLY A 69 -17.14 12.47 -23.50
CA GLY A 69 -16.61 11.12 -23.41
C GLY A 69 -15.25 10.98 -24.12
N ARG A 70 -15.09 11.57 -25.30
CA ARG A 70 -13.78 11.59 -26.00
C ARG A 70 -12.71 12.31 -25.20
N LEU A 71 -13.03 13.49 -24.64
CA LEU A 71 -12.13 14.24 -23.78
C LEU A 71 -11.79 13.47 -22.50
N ALA A 72 -12.74 12.75 -21.93
CA ALA A 72 -12.51 11.90 -20.76
C ALA A 72 -11.54 10.76 -21.07
N LEU A 73 -11.69 10.09 -22.23
CA LEU A 73 -10.75 9.06 -22.68
C LEU A 73 -9.35 9.63 -22.94
N GLY A 74 -9.26 10.80 -23.54
CA GLY A 74 -7.98 11.50 -23.73
C GLY A 74 -7.31 11.81 -22.39
N LEU A 75 -8.07 12.30 -21.43
CA LEU A 75 -7.59 12.57 -20.07
C LEU A 75 -7.14 11.29 -19.34
N PHE A 76 -7.86 10.19 -19.53
CA PHE A 76 -7.45 8.89 -19.02
C PHE A 76 -6.10 8.44 -19.60
N VAL A 77 -5.89 8.58 -20.92
CA VAL A 77 -4.60 8.26 -21.56
C VAL A 77 -3.48 9.13 -21.02
N LEU A 78 -3.71 10.45 -20.87
CA LEU A 78 -2.74 11.37 -20.28
C LEU A 78 -2.36 10.93 -18.86
N ALA A 79 -3.34 10.71 -18.01
CA ALA A 79 -3.15 10.34 -16.62
C ALA A 79 -2.42 8.99 -16.49
N ALA A 80 -2.81 8.00 -17.30
CA ALA A 80 -2.19 6.67 -17.31
C ALA A 80 -0.71 6.75 -17.68
N ILE A 81 -0.36 7.50 -18.73
CA ILE A 81 1.04 7.68 -19.14
C ILE A 81 1.83 8.43 -18.05
N TRP A 82 1.27 9.49 -17.47
CA TRP A 82 1.97 10.27 -16.46
C TRP A 82 2.18 9.49 -15.17
N TRP A 83 1.25 8.62 -14.76
CA TRP A 83 1.42 7.74 -13.60
C TRP A 83 2.40 6.61 -13.85
N VAL A 84 2.33 5.95 -15.01
CA VAL A 84 3.23 4.82 -15.34
C VAL A 84 4.69 5.26 -15.41
N PHE A 85 4.96 6.44 -16.01
CA PHE A 85 6.32 6.95 -16.15
C PHE A 85 6.74 7.89 -15.02
N GLU A 86 5.87 8.10 -14.01
CA GLU A 86 6.12 9.06 -12.92
C GLU A 86 6.65 10.39 -13.44
N VAL A 87 5.98 10.95 -14.45
CA VAL A 87 6.37 12.19 -15.12
C VAL A 87 6.48 13.35 -14.13
N VAL A 88 5.47 13.47 -13.28
CA VAL A 88 5.36 14.39 -12.15
C VAL A 88 4.92 13.62 -10.91
N PRO A 89 5.05 14.18 -9.69
CA PRO A 89 4.51 13.53 -8.49
C PRO A 89 3.06 13.13 -8.65
N ILE A 90 2.68 11.96 -8.16
CA ILE A 90 1.34 11.34 -8.34
C ILE A 90 0.21 12.31 -7.99
N GLY A 91 0.36 13.07 -6.89
CA GLY A 91 -0.63 14.08 -6.48
C GLY A 91 -0.78 15.24 -7.47
N VAL A 92 0.29 15.64 -8.17
CA VAL A 92 0.23 16.67 -9.21
C VAL A 92 -0.58 16.18 -10.40
N THR A 93 -0.38 14.93 -10.83
CA THR A 93 -1.21 14.30 -11.87
C THR A 93 -2.68 14.28 -11.45
N ALA A 94 -2.98 13.91 -10.19
CA ALA A 94 -4.35 13.88 -9.68
C ALA A 94 -5.00 15.28 -9.75
N ILE A 95 -4.31 16.33 -9.30
CA ILE A 95 -4.80 17.71 -9.40
C ILE A 95 -4.99 18.11 -10.87
N THR A 96 -4.05 17.76 -11.76
CA THR A 96 -4.16 18.03 -13.20
C THR A 96 -5.42 17.42 -13.80
N ILE A 97 -5.81 16.20 -13.37
CA ILE A 97 -7.06 15.57 -13.81
C ILE A 97 -8.26 16.46 -13.47
N GLY A 98 -8.38 16.92 -12.23
CA GLY A 98 -9.48 17.80 -11.82
C GLY A 98 -9.49 19.14 -12.59
N VAL A 99 -8.31 19.75 -12.76
CA VAL A 99 -8.16 21.01 -13.50
C VAL A 99 -8.55 20.86 -14.97
N VAL A 100 -8.08 19.78 -15.65
CA VAL A 100 -8.41 19.52 -17.06
C VAL A 100 -9.88 19.22 -17.22
N GLN A 101 -10.51 18.47 -16.32
CA GLN A 101 -11.96 18.24 -16.34
C GLN A 101 -12.74 19.55 -16.29
N ALA A 102 -12.33 20.49 -15.41
CA ALA A 102 -12.99 21.77 -15.26
C ALA A 102 -12.77 22.69 -16.47
N ILE A 103 -11.53 22.82 -16.98
CA ILE A 103 -11.17 23.71 -18.10
C ILE A 103 -11.85 23.26 -19.39
N PHE A 104 -11.82 21.99 -19.69
CA PHE A 104 -12.40 21.43 -20.92
C PHE A 104 -13.89 21.06 -20.80
N GLN A 105 -14.49 21.39 -19.64
CA GLN A 105 -15.92 21.14 -19.36
C GLN A 105 -16.31 19.67 -19.58
N ILE A 106 -15.39 18.76 -19.26
CA ILE A 106 -15.67 17.33 -19.25
C ILE A 106 -16.69 17.02 -18.16
N ARG A 107 -16.51 17.67 -17.00
CA ARG A 107 -17.46 17.73 -15.89
C ARG A 107 -17.51 19.16 -15.36
N ASP A 108 -18.61 19.52 -14.74
CA ASP A 108 -18.72 20.77 -14.00
C ASP A 108 -17.60 20.88 -12.94
N ALA A 109 -17.00 22.06 -12.80
CA ALA A 109 -15.86 22.29 -11.91
C ALA A 109 -16.14 21.88 -10.46
N ARG A 110 -17.34 22.16 -9.95
CA ARG A 110 -17.74 21.76 -8.60
C ARG A 110 -17.74 20.25 -8.47
N THR A 111 -18.31 19.54 -9.43
CA THR A 111 -18.38 18.09 -9.46
C THR A 111 -16.99 17.46 -9.61
N ALA A 112 -16.13 18.01 -10.50
CA ALA A 112 -14.77 17.51 -10.70
C ALA A 112 -13.91 17.58 -9.43
N PHE A 113 -14.10 18.61 -8.58
CA PHE A 113 -13.37 18.74 -7.33
C PHE A 113 -14.05 18.07 -6.13
N THR A 114 -15.37 17.80 -6.20
CA THR A 114 -16.08 17.10 -5.14
C THR A 114 -15.54 15.67 -4.97
N ASP A 115 -15.07 15.02 -6.03
CA ASP A 115 -14.51 13.67 -5.96
C ASP A 115 -13.30 13.59 -5.02
N PHE A 116 -12.54 14.69 -4.83
CA PHE A 116 -11.44 14.75 -3.85
C PHE A 116 -11.93 14.74 -2.39
N MET A 117 -13.19 15.04 -2.17
CA MET A 117 -13.85 15.06 -0.86
C MET A 117 -14.75 13.82 -0.65
N ASP A 118 -14.68 12.83 -1.56
CA ASP A 118 -15.44 11.58 -1.38
C ASP A 118 -15.08 10.90 -0.05
N PRO A 119 -16.05 10.35 0.68
CA PRO A 119 -15.80 9.61 1.92
C PRO A 119 -14.75 8.50 1.79
N SER A 120 -14.63 7.89 0.60
CA SER A 120 -13.62 6.85 0.37
C SER A 120 -12.19 7.40 0.42
N VAL A 121 -11.95 8.64 -0.01
CA VAL A 121 -10.66 9.32 0.09
C VAL A 121 -10.26 9.53 1.55
N TRP A 122 -11.18 10.04 2.36
CA TRP A 122 -10.99 10.25 3.80
C TRP A 122 -10.78 8.93 4.55
N PHE A 123 -11.51 7.90 4.16
CA PHE A 123 -11.27 6.54 4.67
C PHE A 123 -9.84 6.08 4.39
N ILE A 124 -9.34 6.28 3.16
CA ILE A 124 -7.97 5.89 2.78
C ILE A 124 -6.94 6.65 3.60
N ILE A 125 -7.13 7.96 3.83
CA ILE A 125 -6.24 8.78 4.67
C ILE A 125 -6.19 8.23 6.11
N GLY A 126 -7.35 7.93 6.71
CA GLY A 126 -7.42 7.33 8.05
C GLY A 126 -6.73 5.96 8.10
N ALA A 127 -6.97 5.09 7.12
CA ALA A 127 -6.36 3.77 7.02
C ALA A 127 -4.82 3.85 6.91
N LEU A 128 -4.30 4.78 6.12
CA LEU A 128 -2.85 5.03 6.01
C LEU A 128 -2.26 5.55 7.31
N THR A 129 -3.00 6.39 8.04
CA THR A 129 -2.58 6.92 9.35
C THR A 129 -2.46 5.80 10.37
N ILE A 130 -3.47 4.93 10.49
CA ILE A 130 -3.44 3.74 11.35
C ILE A 130 -2.27 2.83 10.94
N GLY A 131 -2.10 2.55 9.65
CA GLY A 131 -0.99 1.73 9.15
C GLY A 131 0.38 2.29 9.51
N THR A 132 0.56 3.61 9.41
CA THR A 132 1.79 4.30 9.80
C THR A 132 2.04 4.23 11.31
N ALA A 133 1.00 4.43 12.13
CA ALA A 133 1.08 4.28 13.58
C ALA A 133 1.45 2.83 13.95
N PHE A 134 0.85 1.84 13.31
CA PHE A 134 1.15 0.43 13.52
C PHE A 134 2.60 0.09 13.21
N ALA A 135 3.13 0.57 12.08
CA ALA A 135 4.53 0.37 11.70
C ALA A 135 5.51 1.05 12.68
N LYS A 136 5.20 2.29 13.11
CA LYS A 136 6.06 3.07 14.02
C LYS A 136 5.99 2.63 15.48
N SER A 137 4.92 1.95 15.91
CA SER A 137 4.76 1.46 17.29
C SER A 137 5.75 0.36 17.67
N GLY A 138 6.24 -0.40 16.69
CA GLY A 138 7.07 -1.59 16.90
C GLY A 138 6.27 -2.91 16.88
N LEU A 139 4.96 -2.85 16.79
CA LEU A 139 4.08 -4.03 16.74
C LEU A 139 4.42 -4.99 15.62
N THR A 140 4.78 -4.48 14.45
CA THR A 140 5.19 -5.29 13.30
C THR A 140 6.37 -6.20 13.66
N ASN A 141 7.40 -5.66 14.33
CA ASN A 141 8.56 -6.45 14.76
C ASN A 141 8.18 -7.52 15.79
N ARG A 142 7.30 -7.17 16.73
CA ARG A 142 6.82 -8.10 17.76
C ARG A 142 6.06 -9.28 17.14
N ILE A 143 5.13 -9.00 16.23
CA ILE A 143 4.39 -10.02 15.49
C ILE A 143 5.35 -10.90 14.70
N ALA A 144 6.32 -10.28 14.05
CA ALA A 144 7.31 -10.96 13.22
C ALA A 144 8.19 -11.93 14.01
N TYR A 145 8.75 -11.51 15.15
CA TYR A 145 9.57 -12.39 15.98
C TYR A 145 8.76 -13.51 16.61
N ARG A 146 7.52 -13.21 17.01
CA ARG A 146 6.61 -14.24 17.53
C ARG A 146 6.28 -15.26 16.46
N MET A 147 5.98 -14.83 15.23
CA MET A 147 5.74 -15.73 14.11
C MET A 147 6.93 -16.65 13.87
N LEU A 148 8.16 -16.10 13.79
CA LEU A 148 9.37 -16.91 13.58
C LEU A 148 9.60 -17.94 14.70
N ALA A 149 9.33 -17.56 15.96
CA ALA A 149 9.44 -18.48 17.09
C ALA A 149 8.43 -19.64 17.02
N LEU A 150 7.24 -19.41 16.46
CA LEU A 150 6.18 -20.40 16.29
C LEU A 150 6.44 -21.35 15.11
N VAL A 151 6.89 -20.80 13.99
CA VAL A 151 7.05 -21.55 12.72
C VAL A 151 8.24 -22.49 12.76
N GLY A 152 9.24 -22.19 13.58
CA GLY A 152 10.41 -23.04 13.75
C GLY A 152 11.47 -22.83 12.67
N GLU A 153 12.22 -23.89 12.32
CA GLU A 153 13.44 -23.81 11.53
C GLU A 153 13.29 -24.39 10.11
N ARG A 154 12.14 -25.02 9.80
CA ARG A 154 11.89 -25.58 8.46
C ARG A 154 11.61 -24.48 7.46
N VAL A 155 12.38 -24.42 6.39
CA VAL A 155 12.29 -23.35 5.37
C VAL A 155 10.90 -23.25 4.74
N SER A 156 10.24 -24.37 4.47
CA SER A 156 8.85 -24.38 3.96
C SER A 156 7.88 -23.70 4.91
N MET A 157 8.05 -23.90 6.23
CA MET A 157 7.22 -23.25 7.24
C MET A 157 7.61 -21.77 7.44
N ILE A 158 8.88 -21.42 7.22
CA ILE A 158 9.32 -20.01 7.24
C ILE A 158 8.66 -19.25 6.10
N TYR A 159 8.57 -19.80 4.89
CA TYR A 159 7.78 -19.23 3.80
C TYR A 159 6.33 -19.03 4.23
N PHE A 160 5.69 -20.11 4.70
CA PHE A 160 4.28 -20.08 5.10
C PHE A 160 4.01 -19.02 6.17
N GLY A 161 4.78 -19.05 7.27
CA GLY A 161 4.63 -18.09 8.35
C GLY A 161 4.89 -16.65 7.92
N SER A 162 5.89 -16.41 7.08
CA SER A 162 6.16 -15.09 6.52
C SER A 162 5.00 -14.58 5.67
N PHE A 163 4.38 -15.47 4.87
CA PHE A 163 3.25 -15.11 4.01
C PHE A 163 1.98 -14.87 4.85
N VAL A 164 1.67 -15.74 5.78
CA VAL A 164 0.53 -15.56 6.70
C VAL A 164 0.68 -14.29 7.55
N MET A 165 1.89 -14.03 8.04
CA MET A 165 2.17 -12.80 8.78
C MET A 165 1.97 -11.56 7.90
N THR A 166 2.54 -11.57 6.69
CA THR A 166 2.41 -10.45 5.76
C THR A 166 0.95 -10.19 5.41
N ALA A 167 0.20 -11.24 5.07
CA ALA A 167 -1.24 -11.14 4.82
C ALA A 167 -2.02 -10.69 6.07
N GLY A 168 -1.70 -11.22 7.24
CA GLY A 168 -2.32 -10.82 8.50
C GLY A 168 -2.14 -9.33 8.81
N LEU A 169 -0.95 -8.78 8.56
CA LEU A 169 -0.69 -7.36 8.71
C LEU A 169 -1.51 -6.51 7.72
N THR A 170 -1.77 -7.01 6.51
CA THR A 170 -2.62 -6.29 5.54
C THR A 170 -4.10 -6.22 5.93
N LEU A 171 -4.54 -6.98 6.93
CA LEU A 171 -5.90 -6.85 7.45
C LEU A 171 -6.15 -5.53 8.19
N VAL A 172 -5.08 -4.91 8.71
CA VAL A 172 -5.14 -3.70 9.54
C VAL A 172 -4.31 -2.54 9.00
N MET A 173 -3.50 -2.75 7.97
CA MET A 173 -2.68 -1.71 7.36
C MET A 173 -2.49 -1.94 5.85
N ALA A 174 -2.28 -0.86 5.10
CA ALA A 174 -2.12 -0.94 3.66
C ALA A 174 -0.90 -1.80 3.26
N HIS A 175 -1.04 -2.61 2.22
CA HIS A 175 0.02 -3.48 1.71
C HIS A 175 1.31 -2.72 1.37
N SER A 176 1.19 -1.48 0.90
CA SER A 176 2.32 -0.57 0.62
C SER A 176 3.11 -0.18 1.87
N ALA A 177 2.49 -0.22 3.06
CA ALA A 177 3.15 -0.01 4.34
C ALA A 177 3.67 -1.34 4.94
N VAL A 178 2.97 -2.45 4.69
CA VAL A 178 3.38 -3.79 5.18
C VAL A 178 4.69 -4.23 4.55
N ALA A 179 4.83 -4.10 3.23
CA ALA A 179 6.01 -4.57 2.51
C ALA A 179 7.32 -3.96 3.03
N PRO A 180 7.48 -2.63 3.15
CA PRO A 180 8.67 -2.02 3.75
C PRO A 180 8.88 -2.38 5.23
N ALA A 181 7.81 -2.58 5.99
CA ALA A 181 7.90 -2.92 7.40
C ALA A 181 8.37 -4.36 7.64
N VAL A 182 7.99 -5.29 6.76
CA VAL A 182 8.36 -6.71 6.84
C VAL A 182 9.71 -6.99 6.18
N PHE A 183 10.07 -6.24 5.14
CA PHE A 183 11.29 -6.44 4.36
C PHE A 183 12.57 -6.57 5.21
N PRO A 184 12.87 -5.69 6.19
CA PRO A 184 14.09 -5.79 6.98
C PRO A 184 14.17 -7.11 7.77
N LEU A 185 13.04 -7.61 8.28
CA LEU A 185 12.99 -8.91 8.94
C LEU A 185 13.35 -10.05 8.00
N LEU A 186 12.75 -10.06 6.80
CA LEU A 186 13.04 -11.10 5.82
C LEU A 186 14.49 -11.02 5.32
N ALA A 187 15.06 -9.83 5.25
CA ALA A 187 16.48 -9.63 4.96
C ALA A 187 17.37 -10.26 6.05
N VAL A 188 17.02 -10.12 7.33
CA VAL A 188 17.73 -10.79 8.42
C VAL A 188 17.60 -12.31 8.32
N ILE A 189 16.42 -12.84 8.01
CA ILE A 189 16.25 -14.29 7.81
C ILE A 189 17.13 -14.78 6.66
N HIS A 190 17.14 -14.03 5.55
CA HIS A 190 17.97 -14.37 4.39
C HIS A 190 19.47 -14.29 4.72
N SER A 191 19.94 -13.31 5.49
CA SER A 191 21.35 -13.21 5.89
C SER A 191 21.81 -14.36 6.78
N ILE A 192 20.91 -14.94 7.58
CA ILE A 192 21.20 -16.15 8.37
C ILE A 192 21.26 -17.39 7.48
N TYR A 193 20.43 -17.43 6.42
CA TYR A 193 20.38 -18.53 5.48
C TYR A 193 21.59 -18.54 4.54
N SER A 194 21.99 -17.38 4.03
CA SER A 194 23.11 -17.18 3.11
C SER A 194 24.26 -16.47 3.84
N GLU A 195 25.19 -17.25 4.40
CA GLU A 195 26.37 -16.74 5.12
C GLU A 195 27.29 -15.90 4.21
N ASP A 196 27.33 -16.23 2.92
CA ASP A 196 28.16 -15.55 1.92
C ASP A 196 27.50 -14.31 1.32
N GLY A 197 26.27 -13.93 1.74
CA GLY A 197 25.52 -12.81 1.19
C GLY A 197 25.08 -12.98 -0.28
N ARG A 198 25.24 -14.16 -0.87
CA ARG A 198 24.88 -14.43 -2.27
C ARG A 198 23.36 -14.56 -2.45
N PRO A 199 22.85 -14.14 -3.63
CA PRO A 199 21.45 -14.38 -3.97
C PRO A 199 21.14 -15.88 -4.00
N THR A 200 20.10 -16.30 -3.27
CA THR A 200 19.64 -17.69 -3.20
C THR A 200 18.25 -17.84 -3.79
N ARG A 201 17.86 -19.08 -4.16
CA ARG A 201 16.48 -19.35 -4.59
C ARG A 201 15.51 -19.11 -3.44
N PHE A 202 15.90 -19.50 -2.22
CA PHE A 202 15.14 -19.19 -1.01
C PHE A 202 14.89 -17.68 -0.87
N GLY A 203 15.93 -16.85 -0.97
CA GLY A 203 15.77 -15.40 -0.85
C GLY A 203 14.85 -14.82 -1.93
N ARG A 204 15.02 -15.24 -3.18
CA ARG A 204 14.13 -14.81 -4.28
C ARG A 204 12.67 -15.19 -4.00
N GLY A 205 12.41 -16.44 -3.61
CA GLY A 205 11.07 -16.91 -3.26
C GLY A 205 10.50 -16.16 -2.06
N LEU A 206 11.32 -15.85 -1.05
CA LEU A 206 10.88 -15.17 0.16
C LEU A 206 10.41 -13.73 -0.14
N PHE A 207 11.19 -12.95 -0.89
CA PHE A 207 10.85 -11.58 -1.20
C PHE A 207 9.75 -11.46 -2.26
N ILE A 208 9.78 -12.26 -3.30
CA ILE A 208 8.71 -12.31 -4.32
C ILE A 208 7.40 -12.77 -3.66
N GLY A 209 7.46 -13.85 -2.88
CA GLY A 209 6.30 -14.38 -2.18
C GLY A 209 5.70 -13.36 -1.20
N MET A 210 6.54 -12.62 -0.45
CA MET A 210 6.08 -11.52 0.41
C MET A 210 5.31 -10.46 -0.40
N ALA A 211 5.85 -10.01 -1.53
CA ALA A 211 5.22 -8.97 -2.34
C ALA A 211 3.85 -9.41 -2.87
N PHE A 212 3.77 -10.62 -3.43
CA PHE A 212 2.49 -11.17 -3.91
C PHE A 212 1.50 -11.44 -2.77
N THR A 213 1.98 -11.91 -1.62
CA THR A 213 1.13 -12.17 -0.46
C THR A 213 0.59 -10.88 0.16
N ALA A 214 1.39 -9.81 0.20
CA ALA A 214 0.90 -8.50 0.59
C ALA A 214 -0.25 -8.04 -0.33
N GLY A 215 -0.12 -8.26 -1.65
CA GLY A 215 -1.18 -8.00 -2.62
C GLY A 215 -2.42 -8.88 -2.38
N ALA A 216 -2.25 -10.18 -2.19
CA ALA A 216 -3.33 -11.14 -1.97
C ALA A 216 -4.07 -10.89 -0.63
N GLY A 217 -3.34 -10.65 0.45
CA GLY A 217 -3.94 -10.34 1.75
C GLY A 217 -4.72 -9.01 1.75
N SER A 218 -4.28 -8.05 0.95
CA SER A 218 -4.86 -6.70 0.92
C SER A 218 -6.26 -6.61 0.32
N ILE A 219 -6.77 -7.66 -0.31
CA ILE A 219 -8.15 -7.69 -0.81
C ILE A 219 -9.16 -8.09 0.27
N ILE A 220 -8.70 -8.68 1.38
CA ILE A 220 -9.56 -9.26 2.40
C ILE A 220 -10.34 -8.18 3.15
N THR A 221 -9.70 -7.05 3.44
CA THR A 221 -10.33 -5.94 4.18
C THR A 221 -10.16 -4.61 3.45
N LEU A 222 -10.96 -3.62 3.82
CA LEU A 222 -10.84 -2.26 3.30
C LEU A 222 -9.53 -1.56 3.69
N PHE A 223 -8.90 -1.97 4.82
CA PHE A 223 -7.62 -1.39 5.25
C PHE A 223 -6.45 -1.81 4.37
N GLY A 224 -6.54 -2.98 3.75
CA GLY A 224 -5.43 -3.58 3.00
C GLY A 224 -5.05 -2.82 1.73
N ALA A 225 -6.00 -2.20 1.05
CA ALA A 225 -5.73 -1.44 -0.17
C ALA A 225 -6.81 -0.41 -0.48
N ALA A 226 -6.39 0.78 -0.92
CA ALA A 226 -7.26 1.86 -1.38
C ALA A 226 -8.26 1.43 -2.48
N ARG A 227 -7.84 0.50 -3.37
CA ARG A 227 -8.70 -0.02 -4.46
C ARG A 227 -10.02 -0.61 -3.97
N GLY A 228 -10.05 -1.24 -2.78
CA GLY A 228 -11.28 -1.77 -2.20
C GLY A 228 -12.27 -0.66 -1.85
N ALA A 229 -11.80 0.41 -1.23
CA ALA A 229 -12.62 1.57 -0.88
C ALA A 229 -13.16 2.29 -2.13
N VAL A 230 -12.33 2.44 -3.16
CA VAL A 230 -12.71 3.04 -4.45
C VAL A 230 -13.76 2.17 -5.15
N ALA A 231 -13.56 0.85 -5.22
CA ALA A 231 -14.50 -0.08 -5.84
C ALA A 231 -15.88 -0.04 -5.15
N ILE A 232 -15.91 0.03 -3.81
CA ILE A 232 -17.16 0.18 -3.05
C ILE A 232 -17.81 1.55 -3.33
N GLY A 233 -17.03 2.61 -3.49
CA GLY A 233 -17.55 3.92 -3.88
C GLY A 233 -18.28 3.85 -5.23
N PHE A 234 -17.66 3.30 -6.25
CA PHE A 234 -18.29 3.09 -7.57
C PHE A 234 -19.52 2.18 -7.50
N TYR A 235 -19.45 1.09 -6.74
CA TYR A 235 -20.59 0.21 -6.57
C TYR A 235 -21.77 0.94 -5.94
N ARG A 236 -21.52 1.75 -4.90
CA ARG A 236 -22.54 2.59 -4.27
C ARG A 236 -23.19 3.56 -5.27
N ASP A 237 -22.35 4.22 -6.09
CA ASP A 237 -22.82 5.23 -7.03
C ASP A 237 -23.62 4.62 -8.20
N LEU A 238 -23.28 3.40 -8.63
CA LEU A 238 -23.96 2.70 -9.73
C LEU A 238 -25.23 1.92 -9.27
N VAL A 239 -25.17 1.30 -8.09
CA VAL A 239 -26.20 0.37 -7.61
C VAL A 239 -27.09 0.99 -6.52
N GLY A 240 -26.66 2.13 -5.95
CA GLY A 240 -27.37 2.79 -4.85
C GLY A 240 -27.26 2.07 -3.50
N ARG A 241 -26.43 1.04 -3.40
CA ARG A 241 -26.19 0.25 -2.17
C ARG A 241 -24.71 0.26 -1.80
N GLU A 242 -24.41 0.44 -0.52
CA GLU A 242 -23.04 0.33 -0.02
C GLU A 242 -22.73 -1.11 0.42
N ILE A 243 -21.60 -1.67 -0.01
CA ILE A 243 -21.04 -2.91 0.54
C ILE A 243 -20.39 -2.57 1.87
N THR A 244 -20.80 -3.25 2.94
CA THR A 244 -20.25 -3.01 4.28
C THR A 244 -18.87 -3.62 4.46
N PHE A 245 -18.13 -3.15 5.48
CA PHE A 245 -16.81 -3.71 5.82
C PHE A 245 -16.89 -5.23 6.10
N PHE A 246 -17.88 -5.65 6.87
CA PHE A 246 -18.07 -7.06 7.22
C PHE A 246 -18.42 -7.89 5.98
N GLU A 247 -19.32 -7.39 5.15
CA GLU A 247 -19.75 -8.08 3.91
C GLU A 247 -18.56 -8.31 2.97
N LEU A 248 -17.74 -7.27 2.72
CA LEU A 248 -16.52 -7.42 1.93
C LEU A 248 -15.59 -8.47 2.54
N THR A 249 -15.32 -8.36 3.84
CA THR A 249 -14.39 -9.26 4.52
C THR A 249 -14.91 -10.70 4.48
N TYR A 250 -16.23 -10.92 4.67
CA TYR A 250 -16.83 -12.24 4.63
C TYR A 250 -16.64 -12.95 3.28
N TYR A 251 -16.84 -12.25 2.17
CA TYR A 251 -16.66 -12.82 0.84
C TYR A 251 -15.19 -12.93 0.42
N MET A 252 -14.34 -11.99 0.82
CA MET A 252 -12.95 -11.92 0.38
C MET A 252 -12.01 -12.76 1.25
N LEU A 253 -12.37 -13.06 2.51
CA LEU A 253 -11.54 -13.87 3.39
C LEU A 253 -11.22 -15.27 2.84
N PRO A 254 -12.19 -16.08 2.39
CA PRO A 254 -11.89 -17.39 1.81
C PRO A 254 -11.05 -17.27 0.53
N VAL A 255 -11.31 -16.28 -0.30
CA VAL A 255 -10.53 -16.01 -1.52
C VAL A 255 -9.07 -15.67 -1.16
N GLY A 256 -8.87 -14.78 -0.20
CA GLY A 256 -7.52 -14.41 0.26
C GLY A 256 -6.76 -15.58 0.86
N ILE A 257 -7.41 -16.41 1.69
CA ILE A 257 -6.80 -17.62 2.27
C ILE A 257 -6.35 -18.59 1.16
N VAL A 258 -7.22 -18.88 0.20
CA VAL A 258 -6.90 -19.76 -0.93
C VAL A 258 -5.72 -19.17 -1.72
N MET A 259 -5.71 -17.89 -2.02
CA MET A 259 -4.60 -17.25 -2.71
C MET A 259 -3.28 -17.36 -1.96
N ILE A 260 -3.28 -17.17 -0.63
CA ILE A 260 -2.06 -17.29 0.20
C ILE A 260 -1.52 -18.71 0.16
N VAL A 261 -2.40 -19.72 0.28
CA VAL A 261 -2.01 -21.14 0.22
C VAL A 261 -1.47 -21.50 -1.17
N LEU A 262 -2.14 -21.08 -2.24
CA LEU A 262 -1.68 -21.30 -3.61
C LEU A 262 -0.33 -20.63 -3.88
N LEU A 263 -0.14 -19.39 -3.42
CA LEU A 263 1.14 -18.69 -3.52
C LEU A 263 2.25 -19.42 -2.76
N TRP A 264 1.97 -19.91 -1.55
CA TRP A 264 2.93 -20.69 -0.80
C TRP A 264 3.34 -21.97 -1.54
N LEU A 265 2.38 -22.73 -2.05
CA LEU A 265 2.64 -23.95 -2.84
C LEU A 265 3.41 -23.61 -4.12
N TYR A 266 3.02 -22.55 -4.83
CA TYR A 266 3.71 -22.10 -6.03
C TYR A 266 5.15 -21.71 -5.76
N ILE A 267 5.42 -20.95 -4.69
CA ILE A 267 6.78 -20.55 -4.32
C ILE A 267 7.65 -21.74 -3.95
N LEU A 268 7.10 -22.75 -3.28
CA LEU A 268 7.85 -23.98 -2.97
C LEU A 268 8.28 -24.74 -4.22
N VAL A 269 7.48 -24.69 -5.29
CA VAL A 269 7.78 -25.36 -6.57
C VAL A 269 8.69 -24.48 -7.45
N ALA A 270 8.38 -23.20 -7.57
CA ALA A 270 9.11 -22.29 -8.45
C ALA A 270 10.48 -21.87 -7.88
N PHE A 271 10.60 -21.81 -6.56
CA PHE A 271 11.82 -21.41 -5.84
C PHE A 271 12.17 -22.42 -4.75
N PRO A 272 12.51 -23.68 -5.12
CA PRO A 272 12.87 -24.70 -4.15
C PRO A 272 14.10 -24.26 -3.35
N PRO A 273 14.02 -24.29 -1.99
CA PRO A 273 15.12 -23.85 -1.14
C PRO A 273 16.31 -24.83 -1.23
N GLU A 274 17.51 -24.28 -1.20
CA GLU A 274 18.77 -25.04 -1.24
C GLU A 274 18.99 -25.83 0.07
N LYS A 275 18.61 -25.23 1.22
CA LYS A 275 18.66 -25.85 2.55
C LYS A 275 17.23 -26.04 3.06
N LYS A 276 16.91 -27.19 3.64
CA LYS A 276 15.57 -27.48 4.16
C LYS A 276 15.33 -26.91 5.57
N VAL A 277 16.39 -26.57 6.28
CA VAL A 277 16.36 -26.10 7.68
C VAL A 277 17.35 -24.97 7.86
N ILE A 278 17.01 -23.98 8.69
CA ILE A 278 17.91 -22.91 9.17
C ILE A 278 18.17 -23.18 10.65
N PRO A 279 19.29 -23.82 11.02
CA PRO A 279 19.58 -24.15 12.41
C PRO A 279 19.73 -22.89 13.28
N GLY A 280 19.18 -22.93 14.50
CA GLY A 280 19.30 -21.83 15.46
C GLY A 280 18.36 -20.65 15.22
N LEU A 281 17.60 -20.61 14.13
CA LEU A 281 16.68 -19.50 13.84
C LEU A 281 15.60 -19.35 14.93
N LYS A 282 15.03 -20.47 15.39
CA LYS A 282 13.99 -20.47 16.44
C LYS A 282 14.50 -19.88 17.75
N VAL A 283 15.70 -20.28 18.17
CA VAL A 283 16.34 -19.78 19.41
C VAL A 283 16.61 -18.27 19.29
N ARG A 284 17.14 -17.84 18.15
CA ARG A 284 17.41 -16.44 17.86
C ARG A 284 16.13 -15.60 17.83
N ALA A 285 15.09 -16.09 17.17
CA ALA A 285 13.78 -15.44 17.12
C ALA A 285 13.16 -15.29 18.52
N LYS A 286 13.27 -16.33 19.36
CA LYS A 286 12.78 -16.29 20.73
C LYS A 286 13.53 -15.25 21.56
N ARG A 287 14.87 -15.20 21.49
CA ARG A 287 15.68 -14.17 22.17
C ARG A 287 15.32 -12.76 21.73
N LEU A 288 15.14 -12.55 20.41
CA LEU A 288 14.72 -11.25 19.88
C LEU A 288 13.31 -10.86 20.36
N HIS A 289 12.39 -11.82 20.45
CA HIS A 289 11.06 -11.57 21.00
C HIS A 289 11.12 -11.20 22.50
N GLU A 290 11.90 -11.93 23.27
CA GLU A 290 12.10 -11.68 24.72
C GLU A 290 12.79 -10.33 24.97
N SER A 291 13.71 -9.91 24.11
CA SER A 291 14.41 -8.61 24.23
C SER A 291 13.47 -7.40 24.02
N LEU A 292 12.30 -7.59 23.40
CA LEU A 292 11.31 -6.52 23.27
C LEU A 292 10.61 -6.19 24.60
N GLY A 293 10.64 -7.12 25.57
CA GLY A 293 9.97 -6.95 26.86
C GLY A 293 8.44 -6.86 26.77
N PRO A 294 7.78 -6.32 27.81
CA PRO A 294 6.33 -6.14 27.81
C PRO A 294 5.87 -5.15 26.74
N LEU A 295 4.57 -5.15 26.47
CA LEU A 295 3.96 -4.20 25.54
C LEU A 295 4.18 -2.77 26.03
N ARG A 296 4.73 -1.92 25.18
CA ARG A 296 4.92 -0.50 25.46
C ARG A 296 3.61 0.25 25.33
N TRP A 297 3.47 1.40 26.01
CA TRP A 297 2.29 2.25 25.91
C TRP A 297 1.86 2.55 24.46
N ARG A 298 2.82 2.87 23.60
CA ARG A 298 2.55 3.15 22.18
C ARG A 298 1.97 1.94 21.43
N GLU A 299 2.45 0.73 21.73
CA GLU A 299 1.94 -0.52 21.17
C GLU A 299 0.50 -0.77 21.65
N TRP A 300 0.24 -0.58 22.95
CA TRP A 300 -1.10 -0.70 23.52
C TRP A 300 -2.09 0.29 22.91
N LEU A 301 -1.69 1.57 22.81
CA LEU A 301 -2.54 2.61 22.21
C LEU A 301 -2.88 2.27 20.75
N THR A 302 -1.88 1.88 19.95
CA THR A 302 -2.10 1.51 18.54
C THR A 302 -3.00 0.30 18.42
N LEU A 303 -2.80 -0.74 19.24
CA LEU A 303 -3.67 -1.91 19.25
C LEU A 303 -5.11 -1.55 19.61
N SER A 304 -5.30 -0.73 20.65
CA SER A 304 -6.63 -0.31 21.09
C SER A 304 -7.35 0.51 20.03
N ILE A 305 -6.70 1.49 19.43
CA ILE A 305 -7.28 2.31 18.34
C ILE A 305 -7.64 1.42 17.15
N THR A 306 -6.72 0.56 16.71
CA THR A 306 -6.97 -0.35 15.58
C THR A 306 -8.12 -1.31 15.91
N PHE A 307 -8.15 -1.87 17.10
CA PHE A 307 -9.22 -2.77 17.54
C PHE A 307 -10.57 -2.06 17.57
N VAL A 308 -10.64 -0.86 18.14
CA VAL A 308 -11.88 -0.05 18.20
C VAL A 308 -12.34 0.30 16.78
N ALA A 309 -11.45 0.73 15.90
CA ALA A 309 -11.79 1.04 14.51
C ALA A 309 -12.37 -0.19 13.79
N VAL A 310 -11.70 -1.34 13.86
CA VAL A 310 -12.16 -2.60 13.23
C VAL A 310 -13.49 -3.06 13.84
N LEU A 311 -13.62 -2.99 15.17
CA LEU A 311 -14.83 -3.40 15.87
C LEU A 311 -16.01 -2.51 15.48
N THR A 312 -15.84 -1.19 15.49
CA THR A 312 -16.90 -0.23 15.13
C THR A 312 -17.32 -0.41 13.67
N MET A 313 -16.35 -0.61 12.76
CA MET A 313 -16.60 -0.91 11.36
C MET A 313 -17.42 -2.20 11.17
N SER A 314 -17.09 -3.25 11.93
CA SER A 314 -17.81 -4.53 11.89
C SER A 314 -19.22 -4.41 12.48
N LEU A 315 -19.35 -3.72 13.63
CA LEU A 315 -20.64 -3.50 14.28
C LEU A 315 -21.58 -2.60 13.47
N ARG A 316 -21.04 -1.66 12.68
CA ARG A 316 -21.83 -0.84 11.75
C ARG A 316 -22.69 -1.68 10.82
N SER A 317 -22.23 -2.86 10.44
CA SER A 317 -22.96 -3.79 9.56
C SER A 317 -24.16 -4.46 10.23
N VAL A 318 -24.20 -4.50 11.58
CA VAL A 318 -25.19 -5.26 12.36
C VAL A 318 -26.06 -4.33 13.19
N VAL A 319 -25.53 -3.21 13.67
CA VAL A 319 -26.23 -2.27 14.57
C VAL A 319 -26.75 -1.08 13.75
N PRO A 320 -28.08 -0.92 13.58
CA PRO A 320 -28.66 0.15 12.76
C PRO A 320 -28.25 1.56 13.19
N LEU A 321 -28.06 1.77 14.49
CA LEU A 321 -27.63 3.07 15.04
C LEU A 321 -26.24 3.48 14.54
N LEU A 322 -25.32 2.53 14.41
CA LEU A 322 -23.98 2.76 13.90
C LEU A 322 -23.96 2.84 12.36
N GLY A 323 -24.96 2.27 11.69
CA GLY A 323 -25.11 2.33 10.23
C GLY A 323 -25.26 3.75 9.70
N ALA A 324 -25.77 4.68 10.51
CA ALA A 324 -25.90 6.09 10.15
C ALA A 324 -24.56 6.85 10.15
N ILE A 325 -23.51 6.33 10.81
CA ILE A 325 -22.20 6.97 10.87
C ILE A 325 -21.38 6.55 9.64
N ASP A 326 -20.85 7.50 8.88
CA ASP A 326 -20.01 7.19 7.74
C ASP A 326 -18.69 6.49 8.15
N LYS A 327 -18.22 5.55 7.30
CA LYS A 327 -16.99 4.79 7.54
C LYS A 327 -15.75 5.67 7.69
N SER A 328 -15.70 6.79 6.97
CA SER A 328 -14.60 7.74 7.05
C SER A 328 -14.58 8.49 8.36
N ALA A 329 -15.75 8.82 8.93
CA ALA A 329 -15.85 9.42 10.25
C ALA A 329 -15.29 8.49 11.35
N ILE A 330 -15.61 7.20 11.28
CA ILE A 330 -15.14 6.21 12.26
C ILE A 330 -13.60 6.07 12.25
N ILE A 331 -12.99 6.13 11.07
CA ILE A 331 -11.54 5.90 10.94
C ILE A 331 -10.72 7.16 11.26
N LEU A 332 -11.32 8.34 11.20
CA LEU A 332 -10.66 9.62 11.46
C LEU A 332 -10.74 10.06 12.93
N THR A 333 -11.64 9.46 13.73
CA THR A 333 -11.77 9.71 15.17
C THR A 333 -10.84 8.84 15.99
#